data_849e5b7a744e11e0456e4ea3f0dce5a8
#
_entry.id   849e5b7a744e11e0456e4ea3f0dce5a8
#
_cell.length_a   1.000
_cell.length_b   1.000
_cell.length_c   1.000
_cell.angle_alpha   90.00
_cell.angle_beta   90.00
_cell.angle_gamma   90.00
#
_symmetry.space_group_name_H-M   'P 1'
#
loop_
_entity.id
_entity.type
_entity.pdbx_description
1 polymer ?
#
loop_
_entity_poly.entity_id
_entity_poly.type
_entity_poly.pdbx_seq_one_letter_code
_entity_poly.pdbx_strand_id
1 'polypeptide(L)'
;MSDPKITKDQRAYLDALVCQRISDDPENIKIIEKFRNFKNPGLPYALKTGWGEDKKDKVAYYIVKEPGEDGEPLLFFSLKCGEVVVPYNREKLRIALQNSQALLDAANGKDAPEWAKEIVEKRKVNNILPLRKVREFYERHMRNMSKWNLYNEEIRVEGSNIVRTKHTMAGVELVHFCVHDPAVKKWKTSVLGSQSLGRTLFWKFVVPVIQDVRNLVGCEYLYLFAADAKKYGTLVNYYKTLGFEIREDLTVSKPEYDFCCYFMCQKVTSLRNRQNEFFRNFNNPKEQE
;
A
#
# COMPACT_ATOMS: atom_id res chain seq x y z
N MET A 1 -7.51 23.78 26.84
CA MET A 1 -7.15 23.07 25.60
C MET A 1 -8.28 22.12 25.30
N SER A 2 -8.85 22.17 24.09
CA SER A 2 -9.88 21.18 23.68
C SER A 2 -9.27 19.78 23.64
N ASP A 3 -10.05 18.75 23.99
CA ASP A 3 -9.65 17.34 23.89
C ASP A 3 -9.27 17.04 22.43
N PRO A 4 -8.06 16.53 22.13
CA PRO A 4 -7.65 16.20 20.77
C PRO A 4 -8.46 15.06 20.13
N LYS A 5 -9.22 14.32 20.93
CA LYS A 5 -10.04 13.21 20.47
C LYS A 5 -11.24 13.66 19.65
N ILE A 6 -11.69 12.77 18.76
CA ILE A 6 -12.97 12.95 18.08
C ILE A 6 -14.11 13.08 19.09
N THR A 7 -14.95 14.12 18.95
CA THR A 7 -16.10 14.37 19.84
C THR A 7 -17.25 13.39 19.56
N LYS A 8 -18.25 13.36 20.47
CA LYS A 8 -19.47 12.56 20.28
C LYS A 8 -20.24 12.99 19.04
N ASP A 9 -20.40 14.30 18.83
CA ASP A 9 -21.13 14.85 17.69
C ASP A 9 -20.45 14.58 16.35
N GLN A 10 -19.10 14.71 16.33
CA GLN A 10 -18.30 14.34 15.16
C GLN A 10 -18.44 12.86 14.83
N ARG A 11 -18.44 12.00 15.86
CA ARG A 11 -18.63 10.57 15.69
C ARG A 11 -20.03 10.24 15.19
N ALA A 12 -21.06 10.84 15.79
CA ALA A 12 -22.45 10.64 15.36
C ALA A 12 -22.65 11.04 13.90
N TYR A 13 -22.05 12.16 13.46
CA TYR A 13 -22.10 12.55 12.04
C TYR A 13 -21.45 11.48 11.14
N LEU A 14 -20.26 10.98 11.49
CA LEU A 14 -19.59 9.94 10.72
C LEU A 14 -20.34 8.61 10.71
N ASP A 15 -21.00 8.27 11.81
CA ASP A 15 -21.78 7.04 11.95
C ASP A 15 -23.11 7.10 11.18
N ALA A 16 -23.61 8.30 10.87
CA ALA A 16 -24.78 8.50 10.03
C ALA A 16 -24.49 8.32 8.52
N LEU A 17 -23.23 8.44 8.09
CA LEU A 17 -22.85 8.26 6.69
C LEU A 17 -23.01 6.81 6.24
N VAL A 18 -23.40 6.61 5.00
CA VAL A 18 -23.62 5.30 4.40
C VAL A 18 -22.43 4.95 3.50
N CYS A 19 -21.85 3.76 3.70
CA CYS A 19 -20.87 3.17 2.82
C CYS A 19 -21.38 1.81 2.33
N GLN A 20 -21.52 1.63 1.04
CA GLN A 20 -22.04 0.41 0.45
C GLN A 20 -21.42 0.15 -0.93
N ARG A 21 -21.46 -1.09 -1.40
CA ARG A 21 -21.12 -1.42 -2.79
C ARG A 21 -22.09 -0.72 -3.73
N ILE A 22 -21.57 -0.25 -4.86
CA ILE A 22 -22.42 0.48 -5.82
C ILE A 22 -23.52 -0.39 -6.40
N SER A 23 -23.26 -1.69 -6.59
CA SER A 23 -24.20 -2.64 -7.17
C SER A 23 -25.24 -3.19 -6.18
N ASP A 24 -25.10 -2.95 -4.87
CA ASP A 24 -26.05 -3.44 -3.85
C ASP A 24 -27.40 -2.72 -3.93
N ASP A 25 -27.41 -1.48 -4.46
CA ASP A 25 -28.61 -0.67 -4.55
C ASP A 25 -28.70 0.00 -5.93
N PRO A 26 -29.72 -0.29 -6.76
CA PRO A 26 -29.92 0.35 -8.07
C PRO A 26 -30.01 1.87 -8.01
N GLU A 27 -30.49 2.44 -6.92
CA GLU A 27 -30.58 3.91 -6.73
C GLU A 27 -29.21 4.59 -6.70
N ASN A 28 -28.15 3.83 -6.43
CA ASN A 28 -26.79 4.35 -6.51
C ASN A 28 -26.40 4.85 -7.91
N ILE A 29 -27.07 4.44 -8.97
CA ILE A 29 -26.85 4.98 -10.32
C ILE A 29 -27.06 6.50 -10.32
N LYS A 30 -28.13 6.98 -9.69
CA LYS A 30 -28.41 8.43 -9.57
C LYS A 30 -27.31 9.15 -8.79
N ILE A 31 -26.79 8.51 -7.74
CA ILE A 31 -25.69 9.06 -6.93
C ILE A 31 -24.39 9.10 -7.72
N ILE A 32 -24.08 8.04 -8.47
CA ILE A 32 -22.91 7.97 -9.36
C ILE A 32 -22.96 9.07 -10.43
N GLU A 33 -24.12 9.35 -10.99
CA GLU A 33 -24.31 10.42 -11.97
C GLU A 33 -24.05 11.82 -11.43
N LYS A 34 -24.29 12.04 -10.14
CA LYS A 34 -23.99 13.29 -9.43
C LYS A 34 -22.50 13.45 -9.11
N PHE A 35 -21.71 12.36 -9.11
CA PHE A 35 -20.30 12.41 -8.68
C PHE A 35 -19.44 13.27 -9.62
N ARG A 36 -18.62 14.16 -9.05
CA ARG A 36 -17.75 15.10 -9.78
C ARG A 36 -16.34 15.10 -9.15
N ASN A 37 -15.35 15.10 -10.01
CA ASN A 37 -13.97 15.47 -9.67
C ASN A 37 -13.43 16.34 -10.80
N PHE A 38 -13.18 17.61 -10.52
CA PHE A 38 -12.77 18.59 -11.53
C PHE A 38 -11.30 18.50 -11.89
N LYS A 39 -10.48 17.93 -11.01
CA LYS A 39 -9.04 17.76 -11.25
C LYS A 39 -8.73 16.53 -12.10
N ASN A 40 -9.54 15.50 -11.98
CA ASN A 40 -9.38 14.27 -12.74
C ASN A 40 -10.75 13.74 -13.21
N PRO A 41 -11.25 14.21 -14.35
CA PRO A 41 -12.56 13.79 -14.89
C PRO A 41 -12.61 12.31 -15.30
N GLY A 42 -11.47 11.64 -15.45
CA GLY A 42 -11.41 10.20 -15.70
C GLY A 42 -11.93 9.37 -14.53
N LEU A 43 -11.80 9.85 -13.27
CA LEU A 43 -12.28 9.13 -12.09
C LEU A 43 -13.81 9.02 -12.01
N PRO A 44 -14.61 10.10 -12.23
CA PRO A 44 -16.05 9.95 -12.37
C PRO A 44 -16.48 9.02 -13.49
N TYR A 45 -15.74 9.00 -14.61
CA TYR A 45 -15.98 8.06 -15.71
C TYR A 45 -15.70 6.62 -15.27
N ALA A 46 -14.57 6.36 -14.57
CA ALA A 46 -14.24 5.05 -14.01
C ALA A 46 -15.33 4.54 -13.04
N LEU A 47 -15.91 5.44 -12.23
CA LEU A 47 -17.00 5.08 -11.34
C LEU A 47 -18.26 4.66 -12.11
N LYS A 48 -18.62 5.36 -13.20
CA LYS A 48 -19.77 5.00 -14.05
C LYS A 48 -19.58 3.64 -14.74
N THR A 49 -18.40 3.40 -15.31
CA THR A 49 -18.09 2.13 -15.97
C THR A 49 -17.90 0.99 -14.97
N GLY A 50 -17.47 1.32 -13.77
CA GLY A 50 -17.25 0.39 -12.65
C GLY A 50 -18.50 -0.39 -12.21
N TRP A 51 -19.70 0.12 -12.48
CA TRP A 51 -20.94 -0.60 -12.20
C TRP A 51 -20.97 -2.01 -12.81
N GLY A 52 -20.53 -2.14 -14.06
CA GLY A 52 -20.47 -3.43 -14.75
C GLY A 52 -19.38 -4.36 -14.24
N GLU A 53 -18.29 -3.80 -13.73
CA GLU A 53 -17.20 -4.58 -13.12
C GLU A 53 -17.57 -5.05 -11.72
N ASP A 54 -18.25 -4.21 -10.95
CA ASP A 54 -18.73 -4.50 -9.61
C ASP A 54 -19.76 -5.64 -9.62
N LYS A 55 -20.74 -5.59 -10.55
CA LYS A 55 -21.72 -6.67 -10.75
C LYS A 55 -21.11 -8.02 -11.16
N LYS A 56 -19.91 -8.01 -11.73
CA LYS A 56 -19.19 -9.21 -12.17
C LYS A 56 -18.13 -9.66 -11.16
N ASP A 57 -18.10 -9.03 -9.98
CA ASP A 57 -17.12 -9.26 -8.92
C ASP A 57 -15.63 -9.15 -9.35
N LYS A 58 -15.36 -8.40 -10.42
CA LYS A 58 -13.99 -8.17 -10.90
C LYS A 58 -13.23 -7.16 -10.05
N VAL A 59 -13.91 -6.08 -9.68
CA VAL A 59 -13.43 -5.00 -8.83
C VAL A 59 -14.61 -4.57 -7.96
N ALA A 60 -14.44 -4.52 -6.66
CA ALA A 60 -15.48 -4.06 -5.74
C ALA A 60 -15.45 -2.53 -5.64
N TYR A 61 -16.50 -1.86 -6.10
CA TYR A 61 -16.66 -0.41 -6.00
C TYR A 61 -17.57 -0.05 -4.83
N TYR A 62 -17.13 0.89 -4.03
CA TYR A 62 -17.85 1.42 -2.87
C TYR A 62 -18.13 2.89 -3.03
N ILE A 63 -19.32 3.32 -2.61
CA ILE A 63 -19.67 4.74 -2.51
C ILE A 63 -19.96 5.09 -1.06
N VAL A 64 -19.43 6.24 -0.64
CA VAL A 64 -19.75 6.87 0.65
C VAL A 64 -20.61 8.08 0.37
N LYS A 65 -21.79 8.14 1.01
CA LYS A 65 -22.79 9.17 0.79
C LYS A 65 -23.44 9.62 2.10
N GLU A 66 -24.06 10.80 2.09
CA GLU A 66 -24.97 11.24 3.14
C GLU A 66 -26.18 10.28 3.21
N PRO A 67 -26.85 10.17 4.37
CA PRO A 67 -28.03 9.31 4.50
C PRO A 67 -29.19 9.81 3.62
N GLY A 68 -30.08 8.87 3.26
CA GLY A 68 -31.25 9.13 2.41
C GLY A 68 -31.07 8.66 0.97
N GLU A 69 -32.18 8.55 0.26
CA GLU A 69 -32.22 8.07 -1.13
C GLU A 69 -31.45 8.97 -2.09
N ASP A 70 -31.54 10.29 -1.90
CA ASP A 70 -30.84 11.31 -2.67
C ASP A 70 -29.55 11.82 -2.02
N GLY A 71 -28.97 11.07 -1.08
CA GLY A 71 -27.80 11.47 -0.32
C GLY A 71 -26.65 11.96 -1.18
N GLU A 72 -26.02 13.07 -0.79
CA GLU A 72 -24.86 13.65 -1.49
C GLU A 72 -23.69 12.67 -1.50
N PRO A 73 -23.08 12.35 -2.66
CA PRO A 73 -21.86 11.54 -2.67
C PRO A 73 -20.71 12.31 -2.03
N LEU A 74 -19.90 11.62 -1.25
CA LEU A 74 -18.73 12.20 -0.57
C LEU A 74 -17.42 11.66 -1.13
N LEU A 75 -17.38 10.35 -1.35
CA LEU A 75 -16.18 9.62 -1.78
C LEU A 75 -16.60 8.34 -2.50
N PHE A 76 -15.81 7.92 -3.48
CA PHE A 76 -15.81 6.53 -3.89
C PHE A 76 -14.41 5.92 -3.79
N PHE A 77 -14.37 4.63 -3.59
CA PHE A 77 -13.14 3.84 -3.67
C PHE A 77 -13.44 2.47 -4.28
N SER A 78 -12.41 1.85 -4.80
CA SER A 78 -12.55 0.50 -5.31
C SER A 78 -11.39 -0.38 -4.90
N LEU A 79 -11.70 -1.67 -4.69
CA LEU A 79 -10.79 -2.68 -4.19
C LEU A 79 -10.73 -3.86 -5.13
N LYS A 80 -9.54 -4.43 -5.27
CA LYS A 80 -9.29 -5.63 -6.04
C LYS A 80 -8.33 -6.54 -5.29
N CYS A 81 -8.58 -7.85 -5.32
CA CYS A 81 -7.62 -8.83 -4.83
C CYS A 81 -6.38 -8.84 -5.71
N GLY A 82 -5.21 -9.00 -5.09
CA GLY A 82 -3.96 -9.08 -5.81
C GLY A 82 -2.86 -9.74 -4.98
N GLU A 83 -1.68 -9.78 -5.57
CA GLU A 83 -0.50 -10.38 -4.96
C GLU A 83 0.64 -9.37 -4.90
N VAL A 84 1.26 -9.26 -3.74
CA VAL A 84 2.52 -8.55 -3.55
C VAL A 84 3.63 -9.58 -3.55
N VAL A 85 4.65 -9.38 -4.36
CA VAL A 85 5.73 -10.34 -4.53
C VAL A 85 7.06 -9.75 -4.09
N VAL A 86 7.90 -10.59 -3.50
CA VAL A 86 9.32 -10.30 -3.30
C VAL A 86 10.04 -10.81 -4.55
N PRO A 87 10.51 -9.94 -5.44
CA PRO A 87 11.16 -10.36 -6.67
C PRO A 87 12.46 -11.08 -6.35
N TYR A 88 12.71 -12.13 -7.09
CA TYR A 88 14.00 -12.81 -7.04
C TYR A 88 15.03 -12.02 -7.85
N ASN A 89 15.85 -11.23 -7.18
CA ASN A 89 16.93 -10.48 -7.83
C ASN A 89 18.25 -11.25 -7.71
N ARG A 90 18.57 -12.05 -8.74
CA ARG A 90 19.84 -12.84 -8.81
C ARG A 90 21.06 -11.95 -8.66
N GLU A 91 21.06 -10.77 -9.27
CA GLU A 91 22.22 -9.89 -9.26
C GLU A 91 22.44 -9.29 -7.86
N LYS A 92 21.38 -8.81 -7.21
CA LYS A 92 21.49 -8.34 -5.82
C LYS A 92 21.98 -9.45 -4.87
N LEU A 93 21.49 -10.70 -5.07
CA LEU A 93 21.94 -11.83 -4.26
C LEU A 93 23.41 -12.17 -4.55
N ARG A 94 23.82 -12.17 -5.84
CA ARG A 94 25.22 -12.41 -6.23
C ARG A 94 26.17 -11.39 -5.61
N ILE A 95 25.82 -10.10 -5.67
CA ILE A 95 26.58 -9.03 -5.05
C ILE A 95 26.64 -9.19 -3.52
N ALA A 96 25.50 -9.52 -2.87
CA ALA A 96 25.46 -9.74 -1.43
C ALA A 96 26.32 -10.94 -1.00
N LEU A 97 26.35 -12.01 -1.79
CA LEU A 97 27.22 -13.16 -1.54
C LEU A 97 28.68 -12.84 -1.73
N GLN A 98 29.05 -12.13 -2.82
CA GLN A 98 30.43 -11.67 -3.05
C GLN A 98 30.91 -10.76 -1.91
N ASN A 99 30.07 -9.80 -1.48
CA ASN A 99 30.39 -8.93 -0.36
C ASN A 99 30.52 -9.71 0.96
N SER A 100 29.69 -10.70 1.18
CA SER A 100 29.76 -11.55 2.37
C SER A 100 31.04 -12.39 2.37
N GLN A 101 31.41 -12.96 1.22
CA GLN A 101 32.66 -13.71 1.04
C GLN A 101 33.87 -12.81 1.33
N ALA A 102 33.91 -11.61 0.72
CA ALA A 102 35.02 -10.66 0.92
C ALA A 102 35.19 -10.28 2.39
N LEU A 103 34.10 -10.07 3.14
CA LEU A 103 34.14 -9.81 4.59
C LEU A 103 34.66 -11.02 5.39
N LEU A 104 34.26 -12.24 5.01
CA LEU A 104 34.76 -13.45 5.67
C LEU A 104 36.24 -13.70 5.37
N ASP A 105 36.69 -13.47 4.15
CA ASP A 105 38.08 -13.60 3.75
C ASP A 105 38.96 -12.57 4.46
N ALA A 106 38.56 -11.30 4.51
CA ALA A 106 39.23 -10.27 5.30
C ALA A 106 39.32 -10.63 6.80
N ALA A 107 38.23 -11.15 7.36
CA ALA A 107 38.21 -11.56 8.78
C ALA A 107 39.12 -12.75 9.10
N ASN A 108 39.38 -13.61 8.11
CA ASN A 108 40.27 -14.79 8.21
C ASN A 108 41.71 -14.50 7.75
N GLY A 109 42.07 -13.23 7.49
CA GLY A 109 43.42 -12.85 7.04
C GLY A 109 43.75 -13.28 5.61
N LYS A 110 42.76 -13.64 4.78
CA LYS A 110 42.92 -13.95 3.38
C LYS A 110 42.94 -12.68 2.54
N ASP A 111 43.36 -12.80 1.29
CA ASP A 111 43.28 -11.70 0.35
C ASP A 111 41.84 -11.26 0.12
N ALA A 112 41.59 -9.97 0.29
CA ALA A 112 40.25 -9.38 0.22
C ALA A 112 40.37 -7.90 -0.22
N PRO A 113 39.30 -7.35 -0.84
CA PRO A 113 39.26 -5.94 -1.20
C PRO A 113 39.47 -5.01 0.01
N GLU A 114 40.10 -3.86 -0.22
CA GLU A 114 40.48 -2.92 0.84
C GLU A 114 39.28 -2.47 1.67
N TRP A 115 38.13 -2.18 1.03
CA TRP A 115 36.91 -1.84 1.73
C TRP A 115 36.46 -2.90 2.75
N ALA A 116 36.66 -4.20 2.44
CA ALA A 116 36.29 -5.30 3.34
C ALA A 116 37.24 -5.38 4.53
N LYS A 117 38.56 -5.17 4.31
CA LYS A 117 39.58 -5.08 5.36
C LYS A 117 39.30 -3.94 6.31
N GLU A 118 39.04 -2.74 5.77
CA GLU A 118 38.65 -1.57 6.59
C GLU A 118 37.41 -1.79 7.44
N ILE A 119 36.37 -2.40 6.87
CA ILE A 119 35.14 -2.70 7.62
C ILE A 119 35.42 -3.67 8.75
N VAL A 120 36.20 -4.70 8.51
CA VAL A 120 36.53 -5.70 9.54
C VAL A 120 37.39 -5.08 10.64
N GLU A 121 38.38 -4.24 10.30
CA GLU A 121 39.23 -3.56 11.27
C GLU A 121 38.47 -2.55 12.12
N LYS A 122 37.68 -1.67 11.50
CA LYS A 122 36.86 -0.69 12.24
C LYS A 122 35.85 -1.39 13.18
N ARG A 123 35.48 -2.63 12.90
CA ARG A 123 34.50 -3.39 13.70
C ARG A 123 35.12 -4.30 14.75
N LYS A 124 36.35 -4.75 14.56
CA LYS A 124 37.15 -5.36 15.65
C LYS A 124 37.31 -4.40 16.83
N VAL A 125 37.46 -3.09 16.55
CA VAL A 125 37.57 -2.05 17.57
C VAL A 125 36.23 -1.78 18.29
N ASN A 126 35.09 -1.94 17.61
CA ASN A 126 33.77 -1.52 18.12
C ASN A 126 32.80 -2.67 18.48
N ASN A 127 33.20 -3.94 18.32
CA ASN A 127 32.40 -5.14 18.62
C ASN A 127 30.99 -5.21 17.94
N ILE A 128 30.80 -4.56 16.79
CA ILE A 128 29.46 -4.25 16.22
C ILE A 128 28.96 -5.22 15.13
N LEU A 129 29.80 -6.14 14.59
CA LEU A 129 29.30 -7.11 13.60
C LEU A 129 29.46 -8.53 14.06
N PRO A 130 28.38 -9.27 14.22
CA PRO A 130 28.50 -10.72 14.39
C PRO A 130 28.88 -11.31 13.02
N LEU A 131 30.18 -11.51 12.75
CA LEU A 131 30.70 -12.31 11.62
C LEU A 131 29.95 -13.64 11.49
N ARG A 132 29.43 -14.16 12.60
CA ARG A 132 28.54 -15.30 12.64
C ARG A 132 27.30 -15.11 11.77
N LYS A 133 26.63 -13.94 11.83
CA LYS A 133 25.44 -13.66 10.97
C LYS A 133 25.81 -13.55 9.50
N VAL A 134 26.97 -12.96 9.17
CA VAL A 134 27.46 -12.91 7.78
C VAL A 134 27.75 -14.32 7.26
N ARG A 135 28.36 -15.19 8.10
CA ARG A 135 28.63 -16.58 7.76
C ARG A 135 27.34 -17.39 7.59
N GLU A 136 26.41 -17.29 8.53
CA GLU A 136 25.10 -17.95 8.45
C GLU A 136 24.32 -17.53 7.21
N PHE A 137 24.34 -16.23 6.86
CA PHE A 137 23.75 -15.73 5.61
C PHE A 137 24.42 -16.36 4.39
N TYR A 138 25.75 -16.30 4.30
CA TYR A 138 26.53 -16.83 3.18
C TYR A 138 26.28 -18.32 2.99
N GLU A 139 26.46 -19.13 4.03
CA GLU A 139 26.30 -20.59 3.97
C GLU A 139 24.88 -21.02 3.62
N ARG A 140 23.86 -20.32 4.15
CA ARG A 140 22.46 -20.58 3.84
C ARG A 140 22.17 -20.35 2.36
N HIS A 141 22.65 -19.25 1.81
CA HIS A 141 22.38 -18.88 0.43
C HIS A 141 23.22 -19.67 -0.57
N MET A 142 24.46 -20.00 -0.24
CA MET A 142 25.29 -20.88 -1.06
C MET A 142 24.72 -22.28 -1.17
N ARG A 143 24.23 -22.86 -0.09
CA ARG A 143 23.50 -24.15 -0.10
C ARG A 143 22.25 -24.10 -0.98
N ASN A 144 21.54 -23.00 -0.95
CA ASN A 144 20.36 -22.81 -1.80
C ASN A 144 20.74 -22.61 -3.27
N MET A 145 21.82 -21.87 -3.57
CA MET A 145 22.28 -21.67 -4.94
C MET A 145 22.72 -22.98 -5.61
N SER A 146 23.42 -23.88 -4.89
CA SER A 146 23.78 -25.19 -5.43
C SER A 146 22.56 -26.05 -5.79
N LYS A 147 21.51 -25.99 -4.95
CA LYS A 147 20.21 -26.63 -5.24
C LYS A 147 19.49 -25.97 -6.40
N TRP A 148 19.64 -24.68 -6.60
CA TRP A 148 18.97 -23.93 -7.66
C TRP A 148 19.61 -24.09 -9.03
N ASN A 149 20.91 -24.35 -9.10
CA ASN A 149 21.57 -24.71 -10.38
C ASN A 149 21.04 -26.05 -10.90
N LEU A 150 20.75 -26.99 -10.01
CA LEU A 150 20.11 -28.25 -10.37
C LEU A 150 18.66 -28.10 -10.85
N TYR A 151 17.91 -27.14 -10.27
CA TYR A 151 16.53 -26.86 -10.67
C TYR A 151 16.40 -25.97 -11.91
N ASN A 152 17.43 -25.24 -12.32
CA ASN A 152 17.37 -24.32 -13.46
C ASN A 152 17.42 -24.96 -14.82
N GLU A 153 17.90 -26.20 -14.94
CA GLU A 153 17.95 -26.91 -16.21
C GLU A 153 16.65 -27.67 -16.53
N GLU A 154 15.86 -28.03 -15.52
CA GLU A 154 14.70 -28.91 -15.68
C GLU A 154 13.33 -28.22 -15.89
N ILE A 155 13.20 -26.90 -15.68
CA ILE A 155 11.91 -26.22 -15.86
C ILE A 155 12.03 -25.11 -16.92
N ARG A 156 12.45 -25.48 -18.13
CA ARG A 156 12.01 -24.76 -19.33
C ARG A 156 10.77 -25.47 -19.86
N VAL A 157 9.61 -25.08 -19.38
CA VAL A 157 8.37 -25.33 -20.11
C VAL A 157 8.41 -24.38 -21.30
N GLU A 158 8.63 -24.91 -22.50
CA GLU A 158 8.58 -24.15 -23.75
C GLU A 158 7.30 -23.33 -23.77
N GLY A 159 7.44 -22.02 -23.93
CA GLY A 159 6.32 -21.09 -24.12
C GLY A 159 5.76 -20.41 -22.86
N SER A 160 6.29 -20.61 -21.67
CA SER A 160 5.82 -19.89 -20.48
C SER A 160 6.89 -18.95 -19.90
N ASN A 161 6.57 -17.66 -19.85
CA ASN A 161 7.34 -16.68 -19.09
C ASN A 161 7.02 -16.81 -17.58
N ILE A 162 7.55 -17.85 -16.94
CA ILE A 162 7.37 -18.02 -15.48
C ILE A 162 8.32 -17.04 -14.78
N VAL A 163 7.77 -15.99 -14.20
CA VAL A 163 8.48 -15.09 -13.30
C VAL A 163 8.62 -15.79 -11.95
N ARG A 164 9.82 -16.16 -11.57
CA ARG A 164 10.09 -16.74 -10.24
C ARG A 164 10.06 -15.65 -9.19
N THR A 165 9.25 -15.85 -8.17
CA THR A 165 9.19 -15.00 -7.00
C THR A 165 9.87 -15.70 -5.81
N LYS A 166 10.47 -14.92 -4.93
CA LYS A 166 11.01 -15.43 -3.67
C LYS A 166 9.91 -15.76 -2.67
N HIS A 167 8.92 -14.94 -2.65
CA HIS A 167 7.77 -15.03 -1.76
C HIS A 167 6.59 -14.24 -2.33
N THR A 168 5.41 -14.77 -2.20
CA THR A 168 4.15 -14.15 -2.61
C THR A 168 3.30 -13.93 -1.37
N MET A 169 2.71 -12.76 -1.26
CA MET A 169 1.88 -12.34 -0.14
C MET A 169 0.53 -11.86 -0.67
N ALA A 170 -0.54 -12.30 -0.03
CA ALA A 170 -1.87 -11.83 -0.36
C ALA A 170 -2.00 -10.31 -0.10
N GLY A 171 -2.53 -9.59 -1.07
CA GLY A 171 -2.72 -8.16 -1.02
C GLY A 171 -4.09 -7.72 -1.51
N VAL A 172 -4.52 -6.54 -1.08
CA VAL A 172 -5.66 -5.83 -1.64
C VAL A 172 -5.15 -4.55 -2.30
N GLU A 173 -5.52 -4.36 -3.55
CA GLU A 173 -5.25 -3.14 -4.29
C GLU A 173 -6.36 -2.12 -4.03
N LEU A 174 -5.99 -0.92 -3.61
CA LEU A 174 -6.85 0.26 -3.65
C LEU A 174 -6.71 0.87 -5.05
N VAL A 175 -7.58 0.42 -5.98
CA VAL A 175 -7.49 0.80 -7.40
C VAL A 175 -7.88 2.26 -7.61
N HIS A 176 -8.99 2.68 -7.00
CA HIS A 176 -9.48 4.05 -7.03
C HIS A 176 -9.74 4.56 -5.62
N PHE A 177 -9.45 5.85 -5.42
CA PHE A 177 -9.78 6.57 -4.20
C PHE A 177 -10.00 8.03 -4.55
N CYS A 178 -11.25 8.48 -4.53
CA CYS A 178 -11.61 9.78 -5.06
C CYS A 178 -12.69 10.45 -4.25
N VAL A 179 -12.45 11.69 -3.85
CA VAL A 179 -13.45 12.54 -3.17
C VAL A 179 -14.33 13.27 -4.19
N HIS A 180 -15.57 13.52 -3.81
CA HIS A 180 -16.49 14.37 -4.54
C HIS A 180 -16.17 15.85 -4.29
N ASP A 181 -15.70 16.57 -5.33
CA ASP A 181 -15.21 17.95 -5.15
C ASP A 181 -16.24 18.92 -4.54
N PRO A 182 -17.54 18.90 -4.91
CA PRO A 182 -18.54 19.75 -4.26
C PRO A 182 -18.63 19.52 -2.75
N ALA A 183 -18.51 18.28 -2.27
CA ALA A 183 -18.58 17.95 -0.85
C ALA A 183 -17.39 18.51 -0.05
N VAL A 184 -16.22 18.73 -0.67
CA VAL A 184 -15.01 19.23 0.02
C VAL A 184 -15.25 20.60 0.67
N LYS A 185 -15.99 21.50 0.01
CA LYS A 185 -16.29 22.83 0.56
C LYS A 185 -17.20 22.74 1.78
N LYS A 186 -18.28 21.96 1.67
CA LYS A 186 -19.23 21.70 2.74
C LYS A 186 -18.55 21.06 3.95
N TRP A 187 -17.66 20.08 3.69
CA TRP A 187 -16.89 19.41 4.72
C TRP A 187 -16.01 20.35 5.54
N LYS A 188 -15.31 21.29 4.90
CA LYS A 188 -14.42 22.25 5.58
C LYS A 188 -15.16 23.16 6.58
N THR A 189 -16.44 23.41 6.35
CA THR A 189 -17.27 24.25 7.23
C THR A 189 -18.09 23.43 8.23
N SER A 190 -18.03 22.10 8.15
CA SER A 190 -18.71 21.17 9.06
C SER A 190 -17.95 21.01 10.38
N VAL A 191 -18.57 20.33 11.33
CA VAL A 191 -17.93 19.92 12.60
C VAL A 191 -16.70 19.03 12.41
N LEU A 192 -16.50 18.46 11.22
CA LEU A 192 -15.38 17.61 10.86
C LEU A 192 -14.25 18.35 10.12
N GLY A 193 -14.38 19.65 9.91
CA GLY A 193 -13.47 20.45 9.09
C GLY A 193 -12.01 20.54 9.58
N SER A 194 -11.71 20.06 10.80
CA SER A 194 -10.35 19.94 11.33
C SER A 194 -9.48 18.96 10.54
N GLN A 195 -10.09 17.98 9.85
CA GLN A 195 -9.43 16.97 9.03
C GLN A 195 -9.92 17.02 7.58
N SER A 196 -9.10 16.57 6.63
CA SER A 196 -9.53 16.48 5.24
C SER A 196 -10.59 15.39 5.05
N LEU A 197 -11.54 15.64 4.14
CA LEU A 197 -12.60 14.69 3.78
C LEU A 197 -12.02 13.30 3.42
N GLY A 198 -11.10 13.25 2.47
CA GLY A 198 -10.54 11.98 2.01
C GLY A 198 -9.83 11.21 3.13
N ARG A 199 -9.02 11.89 3.95
CA ARG A 199 -8.30 11.25 5.07
C ARG A 199 -9.26 10.67 6.10
N THR A 200 -10.30 11.42 6.47
CA THR A 200 -11.30 10.97 7.43
C THR A 200 -12.08 9.76 6.93
N LEU A 201 -12.53 9.81 5.67
CA LEU A 201 -13.30 8.71 5.09
C LEU A 201 -12.44 7.47 4.80
N PHE A 202 -11.14 7.64 4.51
CA PHE A 202 -10.22 6.50 4.43
C PHE A 202 -10.19 5.72 5.76
N TRP A 203 -9.96 6.41 6.87
CA TRP A 203 -9.90 5.75 8.18
C TRP A 203 -11.25 5.24 8.64
N LYS A 204 -12.36 5.93 8.31
CA LYS A 204 -13.69 5.53 8.74
C LYS A 204 -14.27 4.36 7.98
N PHE A 205 -14.03 4.29 6.66
CA PHE A 205 -14.71 3.33 5.78
C PHE A 205 -13.77 2.37 5.04
N VAL A 206 -12.68 2.87 4.45
CA VAL A 206 -11.79 1.99 3.69
C VAL A 206 -11.10 0.98 4.60
N VAL A 207 -10.56 1.45 5.72
CA VAL A 207 -9.85 0.57 6.67
C VAL A 207 -10.74 -0.54 7.24
N PRO A 208 -11.98 -0.30 7.70
CA PRO A 208 -12.89 -1.37 8.12
C PRO A 208 -13.12 -2.42 7.03
N VAL A 209 -13.44 -2.02 5.80
CA VAL A 209 -13.62 -2.96 4.68
C VAL A 209 -12.37 -3.82 4.45
N ILE A 210 -11.17 -3.22 4.52
CA ILE A 210 -9.92 -3.99 4.40
C ILE A 210 -9.75 -4.98 5.58
N GLN A 211 -10.15 -4.61 6.79
CA GLN A 211 -10.10 -5.51 7.94
C GLN A 211 -11.07 -6.69 7.77
N ASP A 212 -12.26 -6.45 7.19
CA ASP A 212 -13.22 -7.51 6.90
C ASP A 212 -12.67 -8.47 5.83
N VAL A 213 -12.07 -7.95 4.75
CA VAL A 213 -11.36 -8.78 3.76
C VAL A 213 -10.27 -9.62 4.41
N ARG A 214 -9.45 -9.01 5.28
CA ARG A 214 -8.41 -9.74 6.01
C ARG A 214 -8.97 -10.87 6.88
N ASN A 215 -10.09 -10.63 7.54
CA ASN A 215 -10.71 -11.61 8.42
C ASN A 215 -11.34 -12.78 7.63
N LEU A 216 -11.82 -12.54 6.41
CA LEU A 216 -12.47 -13.53 5.57
C LEU A 216 -11.48 -14.41 4.78
N VAL A 217 -10.46 -13.81 4.17
CA VAL A 217 -9.58 -14.52 3.21
C VAL A 217 -8.09 -14.44 3.54
N GLY A 218 -7.72 -13.67 4.56
CA GLY A 218 -6.32 -13.38 4.86
C GLY A 218 -5.73 -12.38 3.86
N CYS A 219 -5.11 -11.32 4.38
CA CYS A 219 -4.48 -10.28 3.57
C CYS A 219 -3.34 -9.65 4.38
N GLU A 220 -2.14 -9.58 3.79
CA GLU A 220 -0.97 -9.02 4.46
C GLU A 220 -0.74 -7.55 4.11
N TYR A 221 -1.02 -7.16 2.86
CA TYR A 221 -0.74 -5.82 2.36
C TYR A 221 -1.96 -5.15 1.76
N LEU A 222 -2.12 -3.86 2.06
CA LEU A 222 -2.90 -2.91 1.28
C LEU A 222 -1.92 -2.15 0.39
N TYR A 223 -2.16 -2.11 -0.93
CA TYR A 223 -1.28 -1.42 -1.86
C TYR A 223 -2.05 -0.59 -2.89
N LEU A 224 -1.36 0.31 -3.54
CA LEU A 224 -1.89 1.17 -4.60
C LEU A 224 -0.78 1.60 -5.56
N PHE A 225 -1.20 2.21 -6.67
CA PHE A 225 -0.33 2.93 -7.58
C PHE A 225 -0.65 4.43 -7.53
N ALA A 226 0.26 5.21 -6.96
CA ALA A 226 0.14 6.66 -6.96
C ALA A 226 0.53 7.21 -8.34
N ALA A 227 -0.46 7.66 -9.10
CA ALA A 227 -0.31 8.18 -10.46
C ALA A 227 -0.02 9.68 -10.42
N ASP A 228 1.24 10.05 -10.31
CA ASP A 228 1.69 11.44 -10.26
C ASP A 228 2.26 11.91 -11.61
N ALA A 229 1.85 13.08 -12.06
CA ALA A 229 2.40 13.71 -13.26
C ALA A 229 3.89 14.14 -13.10
N LYS A 230 4.36 14.28 -11.87
CA LYS A 230 5.74 14.65 -11.52
C LYS A 230 6.32 13.62 -10.55
N LYS A 231 7.64 13.41 -10.63
CA LYS A 231 8.36 12.55 -9.70
C LYS A 231 8.14 13.00 -8.24
N TYR A 232 7.65 12.09 -7.38
CA TYR A 232 7.31 12.36 -5.98
C TYR A 232 6.35 13.55 -5.78
N GLY A 233 5.30 13.59 -6.60
CA GLY A 233 4.32 14.66 -6.57
C GLY A 233 3.30 14.57 -5.43
N THR A 234 2.20 15.27 -5.63
CA THR A 234 1.18 15.50 -4.59
C THR A 234 0.52 14.22 -4.08
N LEU A 235 0.29 13.23 -4.97
CA LEU A 235 -0.38 11.98 -4.58
C LEU A 235 0.50 11.08 -3.73
N VAL A 236 1.78 10.95 -4.06
CA VAL A 236 2.74 10.20 -3.23
C VAL A 236 2.77 10.76 -1.81
N ASN A 237 2.87 12.09 -1.68
CA ASN A 237 2.89 12.73 -0.36
C ASN A 237 1.57 12.55 0.38
N TYR A 238 0.43 12.66 -0.32
CA TYR A 238 -0.87 12.41 0.27
C TYR A 238 -0.99 10.99 0.82
N TYR A 239 -0.60 9.97 0.03
CA TYR A 239 -0.68 8.57 0.48
C TYR A 239 0.31 8.25 1.61
N LYS A 240 1.45 8.93 1.69
CA LYS A 240 2.32 8.85 2.87
C LYS A 240 1.60 9.28 4.16
N THR A 241 0.74 10.31 4.10
CA THR A 241 -0.06 10.72 5.28
C THR A 241 -1.09 9.68 5.71
N LEU A 242 -1.44 8.75 4.82
CA LEU A 242 -2.29 7.58 5.10
C LEU A 242 -1.48 6.35 5.53
N GLY A 243 -0.15 6.48 5.63
CA GLY A 243 0.77 5.44 6.08
C GLY A 243 1.25 4.49 5.00
N PHE A 244 1.06 4.82 3.73
CA PHE A 244 1.68 4.07 2.64
C PHE A 244 3.14 4.45 2.46
N GLU A 245 3.96 3.48 2.09
CA GLU A 245 5.39 3.63 1.87
C GLU A 245 5.76 3.13 0.47
N ILE A 246 6.74 3.79 -0.16
CA ILE A 246 7.36 3.25 -1.37
C ILE A 246 8.30 2.13 -0.93
N ARG A 247 8.11 0.94 -1.48
CA ARG A 247 8.91 -0.24 -1.17
C ARG A 247 9.61 -0.74 -2.44
N GLU A 248 10.93 -0.63 -2.47
CA GLU A 248 11.75 -1.11 -3.59
C GLU A 248 12.01 -2.62 -3.54
N ASP A 249 11.87 -3.22 -2.36
CA ASP A 249 12.05 -4.65 -2.13
C ASP A 249 10.81 -5.49 -2.45
N LEU A 250 9.69 -4.83 -2.76
CA LEU A 250 8.42 -5.45 -3.14
C LEU A 250 8.01 -5.01 -4.54
N THR A 251 7.24 -5.84 -5.19
CA THR A 251 6.64 -5.54 -6.50
C THR A 251 5.28 -6.21 -6.64
N VAL A 252 4.54 -5.82 -7.65
CA VAL A 252 3.25 -6.39 -8.04
C VAL A 252 3.20 -6.46 -9.56
N SER A 253 2.23 -7.17 -10.11
CA SER A 253 1.89 -7.05 -11.52
C SER A 253 1.42 -5.62 -11.79
N LYS A 254 2.23 -4.86 -12.52
CA LYS A 254 1.99 -3.44 -12.76
C LYS A 254 1.09 -3.26 -13.97
N PRO A 255 -0.02 -2.55 -13.84
CA PRO A 255 -0.82 -2.18 -15.01
C PRO A 255 -0.01 -1.28 -15.97
N GLU A 256 -0.30 -1.35 -17.27
CA GLU A 256 0.21 -0.37 -18.23
C GLU A 256 -0.55 0.95 -18.03
N TYR A 257 0.20 2.00 -17.73
CA TYR A 257 -0.30 3.36 -17.62
C TYR A 257 0.56 4.29 -18.47
N ASP A 258 -0.07 5.27 -19.09
CA ASP A 258 0.59 6.31 -19.90
C ASP A 258 1.33 7.36 -19.04
N PHE A 259 1.39 7.16 -17.71
CA PHE A 259 1.99 8.10 -16.77
C PHE A 259 2.80 7.38 -15.68
N CYS A 260 3.67 8.14 -14.99
CA CYS A 260 4.45 7.60 -13.88
C CYS A 260 3.57 7.15 -12.73
N CYS A 261 3.67 5.85 -12.38
CA CYS A 261 3.01 5.29 -11.21
C CYS A 261 4.03 4.81 -10.20
N TYR A 262 3.83 5.19 -8.95
CA TYR A 262 4.62 4.71 -7.82
C TYR A 262 3.86 3.64 -7.07
N PHE A 263 4.43 2.44 -7.02
CA PHE A 263 3.92 1.40 -6.13
C PHE A 263 4.13 1.82 -4.68
N MET A 264 3.06 1.83 -3.93
CA MET A 264 3.08 2.12 -2.50
C MET A 264 2.27 1.08 -1.75
N CYS A 265 2.74 0.65 -0.59
CA CYS A 265 2.02 -0.33 0.22
C CYS A 265 2.17 -0.08 1.71
N GLN A 266 1.30 -0.72 2.50
CA GLN A 266 1.38 -0.80 3.95
C GLN A 266 0.86 -2.14 4.46
N LYS A 267 1.33 -2.57 5.63
CA LYS A 267 0.85 -3.80 6.25
C LYS A 267 -0.56 -3.61 6.80
N VAL A 268 -1.48 -4.54 6.48
CA VAL A 268 -2.86 -4.51 6.98
C VAL A 268 -2.92 -4.62 8.50
N THR A 269 -1.96 -5.33 9.11
CA THR A 269 -1.87 -5.47 10.58
C THR A 269 -1.69 -4.14 11.32
N SER A 270 -1.10 -3.12 10.68
CA SER A 270 -0.87 -1.81 11.30
C SER A 270 -2.06 -0.85 11.16
N LEU A 271 -3.00 -1.13 10.26
CA LEU A 271 -4.11 -0.21 9.93
C LEU A 271 -4.99 0.11 11.13
N ARG A 272 -5.34 -0.89 11.95
CA ARG A 272 -6.21 -0.69 13.11
C ARG A 272 -5.60 0.24 14.17
N ASN A 273 -4.31 0.08 14.41
CA ASN A 273 -3.59 0.93 15.37
C ASN A 273 -3.51 2.37 14.86
N ARG A 274 -3.18 2.57 13.59
CA ARG A 274 -3.15 3.88 12.92
C ARG A 274 -4.53 4.54 12.87
N GLN A 275 -5.59 3.78 12.63
CA GLN A 275 -6.97 4.27 12.69
C GLN A 275 -7.33 4.79 14.09
N ASN A 276 -7.00 4.02 15.13
CA ASN A 276 -7.24 4.42 16.51
C ASN A 276 -6.45 5.69 16.87
N GLU A 277 -5.21 5.79 16.42
CA GLU A 277 -4.35 6.97 16.60
C GLU A 277 -4.93 8.18 15.88
N PHE A 278 -5.37 8.03 14.63
CA PHE A 278 -6.01 9.08 13.86
C PHE A 278 -7.23 9.67 14.60
N PHE A 279 -8.15 8.83 15.08
CA PHE A 279 -9.34 9.30 15.80
C PHE A 279 -9.03 9.78 17.21
N ARG A 280 -7.95 9.33 17.84
CA ARG A 280 -7.47 9.85 19.12
C ARG A 280 -6.97 11.30 18.98
N ASN A 281 -6.33 11.63 17.86
CA ASN A 281 -5.71 12.92 17.59
C ASN A 281 -6.53 13.75 16.58
N PHE A 282 -7.82 13.44 16.42
CA PHE A 282 -8.66 13.97 15.33
C PHE A 282 -8.72 15.51 15.31
N ASN A 283 -8.77 16.14 16.47
CA ASN A 283 -8.83 17.59 16.61
C ASN A 283 -7.46 18.27 16.80
N ASN A 284 -6.36 17.49 16.73
CA ASN A 284 -4.98 17.99 16.76
C ASN A 284 -4.21 17.56 15.49
N PRO A 285 -4.46 18.20 14.33
CA PRO A 285 -3.83 17.79 13.06
C PRO A 285 -2.31 17.98 13.02
N LYS A 286 -1.73 18.80 13.90
CA LYS A 286 -0.28 19.07 13.92
C LYS A 286 0.58 17.90 14.41
N GLU A 287 0.00 16.91 15.05
CA GLU A 287 0.72 15.69 15.50
C GLU A 287 0.65 14.55 14.48
N GLN A 288 0.06 14.80 13.28
CA GLN A 288 -0.21 13.78 12.26
C GLN A 288 0.57 14.01 10.96
N GLU A 289 1.42 15.05 10.92
CA GLU A 289 2.41 15.32 9.86
C GLU A 289 3.73 14.62 10.16
#